data_133f03048d98b5f15440aff8dabbd630
#
_entry.id   133f03048d98b5f15440aff8dabbd630
#
_cell.length_a   1.000
_cell.length_b   1.000
_cell.length_c   1.000
_cell.angle_alpha   90.00
_cell.angle_beta   90.00
_cell.angle_gamma   90.00
#
_symmetry.space_group_name_H-M   'P 1'
#
loop_
_entity.id
_entity.type
_entity.pdbx_description
1 polymer ?
#
loop_
_entity_poly.entity_id
_entity_poly.type
_entity_poly.pdbx_seq_one_letter_code
_entity_poly.pdbx_strand_id
1 'polypeptide(L)'
;MRDDGAGLGHVLDGLVGPVLIVSTKVGRGMYSLGQALEERLRHRLPCIHIAIEDYLPARAVAEDLRRYKFISNHFKILLNLVYKIPFFYWRKYVRESALGSRGLHKLRDVILSSGTQTVICVSHRPAFWVSKLKQQEGLHFKLWGLLGEYGKNLGWRYQFWDQIDGFMSPVAKEEIGISLPAHVDLVPIQLPSRLAYEEIAGTACHARDVLLICGLWGQGPFVRLVWEIRRALPAVRCHVVFGENHFAERLLRSLFPHDQELRVYGVVDSLVPLLRTSRAIVTKPGISTLIEAHAARRKIFLVPGMPVAEANNARYALQHFQAEWFTAENLRRYYESQ
;
A
#
# COMPACT_ATOMS: atom_id res chain seq x y z
N MET A 1 -10.43 -4.84 -22.31
CA MET A 1 -11.66 -4.30 -21.68
C MET A 1 -11.25 -3.10 -20.87
N ARG A 2 -11.54 -1.90 -21.37
CA ARG A 2 -11.29 -0.62 -20.70
C ARG A 2 -12.55 -0.31 -19.89
N ASP A 3 -12.51 -0.57 -18.60
CA ASP A 3 -13.44 0.03 -17.64
C ASP A 3 -12.60 0.59 -16.49
N ASP A 4 -11.78 1.55 -16.87
CA ASP A 4 -10.70 2.08 -16.06
C ASP A 4 -11.27 3.20 -15.19
N GLY A 5 -11.79 2.88 -14.03
CA GLY A 5 -12.13 3.86 -13.02
C GLY A 5 -13.61 4.31 -12.96
N ALA A 6 -14.51 3.71 -13.72
CA ALA A 6 -15.94 4.07 -13.67
C ALA A 6 -16.50 4.00 -12.23
N GLY A 7 -16.14 2.96 -11.46
CA GLY A 7 -16.60 2.82 -10.08
C GLY A 7 -16.06 3.90 -9.14
N LEU A 8 -14.75 4.15 -9.17
CA LEU A 8 -14.14 5.17 -8.31
C LEU A 8 -14.63 6.59 -8.70
N GLY A 9 -14.67 6.91 -10.01
CA GLY A 9 -15.18 8.18 -10.48
C GLY A 9 -16.59 8.45 -9.98
N HIS A 10 -17.49 7.50 -10.11
CA HIS A 10 -18.88 7.62 -9.65
C HIS A 10 -18.97 7.85 -8.13
N VAL A 11 -18.15 7.14 -7.32
CA VAL A 11 -18.09 7.40 -5.87
C VAL A 11 -17.62 8.82 -5.59
N LEU A 12 -16.53 9.24 -6.25
CA LEU A 12 -15.96 10.57 -6.02
C LEU A 12 -16.91 11.70 -6.41
N ASP A 13 -17.75 11.49 -7.44
CA ASP A 13 -18.78 12.46 -7.87
C ASP A 13 -19.95 12.54 -6.88
N GLY A 14 -20.21 11.47 -6.11
CA GLY A 14 -21.26 11.44 -5.07
C GLY A 14 -20.80 11.93 -3.69
N LEU A 15 -19.51 12.25 -3.51
CA LEU A 15 -19.01 12.75 -2.24
C LEU A 15 -19.40 14.22 -2.01
N VAL A 16 -19.61 14.56 -0.75
CA VAL A 16 -19.86 15.93 -0.30
C VAL A 16 -18.59 16.45 0.38
N GLY A 17 -18.10 17.60 -0.08
CA GLY A 17 -16.87 18.21 0.44
C GLY A 17 -17.13 19.32 1.46
N PRO A 18 -16.10 19.72 2.21
CA PRO A 18 -14.69 19.31 2.17
C PRO A 18 -14.45 17.84 2.60
N VAL A 19 -13.46 17.21 1.96
CA VAL A 19 -13.09 15.80 2.20
C VAL A 19 -11.80 15.70 2.99
N LEU A 20 -11.81 14.89 4.05
CA LEU A 20 -10.59 14.53 4.79
C LEU A 20 -10.23 13.06 4.48
N ILE A 21 -9.04 12.86 3.92
CA ILE A 21 -8.48 11.53 3.68
C ILE A 21 -7.55 11.18 4.83
N VAL A 22 -7.80 10.07 5.52
CA VAL A 22 -6.99 9.61 6.65
C VAL A 22 -6.35 8.28 6.31
N SER A 23 -5.03 8.26 6.23
CA SER A 23 -4.24 7.06 5.94
C SER A 23 -3.29 6.68 7.08
N THR A 24 -2.40 5.72 6.84
CA THR A 24 -1.33 5.32 7.78
C THR A 24 0.03 5.34 7.09
N LYS A 25 1.06 5.82 7.79
CA LYS A 25 2.46 5.82 7.33
C LYS A 25 3.14 4.46 7.46
N VAL A 26 2.51 3.50 8.13
CA VAL A 26 3.08 2.16 8.33
C VAL A 26 3.25 1.45 6.98
N GLY A 27 4.50 1.20 6.60
CA GLY A 27 4.84 0.54 5.34
C GLY A 27 4.66 1.39 4.07
N ARG A 28 4.21 2.64 4.18
CA ARG A 28 3.94 3.62 3.10
C ARG A 28 2.85 3.24 2.07
N GLY A 29 2.44 1.99 1.95
CA GLY A 29 1.47 1.57 0.94
C GLY A 29 0.13 2.30 1.03
N MET A 30 -0.45 2.35 2.23
CA MET A 30 -1.71 3.05 2.46
C MET A 30 -1.57 4.56 2.36
N TYR A 31 -0.41 5.11 2.70
CA TYR A 31 -0.12 6.53 2.52
C TYR A 31 -0.07 6.92 1.04
N SER A 32 0.63 6.14 0.20
CA SER A 32 0.64 6.34 -1.26
C SER A 32 -0.76 6.25 -1.88
N LEU A 33 -1.59 5.33 -1.39
CA LEU A 33 -2.98 5.21 -1.83
C LEU A 33 -3.82 6.44 -1.42
N GLY A 34 -3.60 6.97 -0.21
CA GLY A 34 -4.22 8.23 0.23
C GLY A 34 -3.82 9.42 -0.63
N GLN A 35 -2.54 9.52 -1.00
CA GLN A 35 -2.06 10.54 -1.96
C GLN A 35 -2.71 10.39 -3.33
N ALA A 36 -2.87 9.17 -3.83
CA ALA A 36 -3.53 8.92 -5.11
C ALA A 36 -5.00 9.35 -5.10
N LEU A 37 -5.71 9.16 -3.98
CA LEU A 37 -7.07 9.67 -3.81
C LEU A 37 -7.10 11.20 -3.75
N GLU A 38 -6.19 11.81 -3.00
CA GLU A 38 -6.07 13.27 -2.92
C GLU A 38 -5.83 13.90 -4.30
N GLU A 39 -4.90 13.35 -5.09
CA GLU A 39 -4.63 13.82 -6.46
C GLU A 39 -5.89 13.80 -7.34
N ARG A 40 -6.77 12.81 -7.19
CA ARG A 40 -8.02 12.71 -7.96
C ARG A 40 -9.15 13.61 -7.46
N LEU A 41 -9.17 13.87 -6.15
CA LEU A 41 -10.22 14.68 -5.52
C LEU A 41 -9.94 16.18 -5.63
N ARG A 42 -8.68 16.62 -5.56
CA ARG A 42 -8.31 18.04 -5.45
C ARG A 42 -8.86 18.95 -6.56
N HIS A 43 -9.17 18.39 -7.73
CA HIS A 43 -9.76 19.10 -8.86
C HIS A 43 -11.29 19.13 -8.82
N ARG A 44 -11.93 18.43 -7.88
CA ARG A 44 -13.38 18.30 -7.75
C ARG A 44 -13.89 18.93 -6.46
N LEU A 45 -13.21 18.67 -5.35
CA LEU A 45 -13.61 19.08 -4.00
C LEU A 45 -12.39 19.54 -3.20
N PRO A 46 -12.57 20.50 -2.27
CA PRO A 46 -11.55 20.78 -1.26
C PRO A 46 -11.23 19.48 -0.50
N CYS A 47 -9.97 19.07 -0.49
CA CYS A 47 -9.55 17.87 0.22
C CYS A 47 -8.21 18.05 0.93
N ILE A 48 -8.05 17.35 2.03
CA ILE A 48 -6.84 17.31 2.85
C ILE A 48 -6.49 15.84 3.11
N HIS A 49 -5.24 15.47 2.91
CA HIS A 49 -4.72 14.15 3.26
C HIS A 49 -3.81 14.20 4.47
N ILE A 50 -4.11 13.37 5.46
CA ILE A 50 -3.34 13.26 6.71
C ILE A 50 -3.00 11.81 7.02
N ALA A 51 -1.99 11.61 7.86
CA ALA A 51 -1.68 10.31 8.43
C ALA A 51 -2.15 10.25 9.88
N ILE A 52 -2.80 9.17 10.27
CA ILE A 52 -3.33 9.00 11.65
C ILE A 52 -2.23 9.05 12.71
N GLU A 53 -1.00 8.64 12.37
CA GLU A 53 0.13 8.64 13.28
C GLU A 53 0.53 10.05 13.75
N ASP A 54 0.24 11.09 12.97
CA ASP A 54 0.54 12.48 13.34
C ASP A 54 -0.36 12.99 14.49
N TYR A 55 -1.46 12.27 14.75
CA TYR A 55 -2.47 12.57 15.76
C TYR A 55 -2.47 11.56 16.93
N LEU A 56 -1.59 10.59 16.92
CA LEU A 56 -1.43 9.64 18.00
C LEU A 56 -0.19 9.98 18.85
N PRO A 57 -0.11 9.53 20.12
CA PRO A 57 1.06 9.77 20.96
C PRO A 57 2.35 9.24 20.31
N ALA A 58 3.34 10.09 20.07
CA ALA A 58 4.56 9.76 19.34
C ALA A 58 5.31 8.53 19.90
N ARG A 59 5.32 8.37 21.25
CA ARG A 59 5.92 7.18 21.90
C ARG A 59 5.20 5.89 21.52
N ALA A 60 3.87 5.89 21.51
CA ALA A 60 3.07 4.72 21.15
C ALA A 60 3.27 4.35 19.67
N VAL A 61 3.29 5.34 18.78
CA VAL A 61 3.57 5.16 17.35
C VAL A 61 4.96 4.58 17.15
N ALA A 62 5.99 5.14 17.77
CA ALA A 62 7.37 4.67 17.64
C ALA A 62 7.56 3.25 18.19
N GLU A 63 6.86 2.90 19.27
CA GLU A 63 6.90 1.55 19.85
C GLU A 63 6.20 0.53 18.94
N ASP A 64 5.03 0.87 18.43
CA ASP A 64 4.29 0.03 17.48
C ASP A 64 5.09 -0.23 16.20
N LEU A 65 5.69 0.81 15.62
CA LEU A 65 6.53 0.69 14.43
C LEU A 65 7.74 -0.19 14.68
N ARG A 66 8.44 -0.01 15.81
CA ARG A 66 9.60 -0.86 16.18
C ARG A 66 9.20 -2.32 16.35
N ARG A 67 8.11 -2.59 17.08
CA ARG A 67 7.59 -3.94 17.28
C ARG A 67 7.17 -4.58 15.95
N TYR A 68 6.42 -3.86 15.14
CA TYR A 68 5.97 -4.38 13.85
C TYR A 68 7.15 -4.66 12.91
N LYS A 69 8.13 -3.75 12.82
CA LYS A 69 9.37 -3.93 12.05
C LYS A 69 10.17 -5.14 12.55
N PHE A 70 10.33 -5.29 13.86
CA PHE A 70 11.02 -6.41 14.47
C PHE A 70 10.34 -7.75 14.18
N ILE A 71 9.03 -7.85 14.41
CA ILE A 71 8.27 -9.08 14.17
C ILE A 71 8.24 -9.43 12.68
N SER A 72 8.04 -8.44 11.80
CA SER A 72 7.99 -8.68 10.34
C SER A 72 9.35 -9.12 9.77
N ASN A 73 10.45 -8.72 10.38
CA ASN A 73 11.78 -9.10 9.91
C ASN A 73 12.25 -10.47 10.46
N HIS A 74 11.89 -10.80 11.70
CA HIS A 74 12.47 -11.97 12.37
C HIS A 74 11.47 -13.11 12.60
N PHE A 75 10.17 -12.81 12.66
CA PHE A 75 9.13 -13.77 13.05
C PHE A 75 7.96 -13.80 12.06
N LYS A 76 8.25 -14.00 10.77
CA LYS A 76 7.20 -14.05 9.71
C LYS A 76 6.11 -15.08 9.99
N ILE A 77 6.48 -16.25 10.58
CA ILE A 77 5.52 -17.31 10.94
C ILE A 77 4.59 -16.83 12.06
N LEU A 78 5.15 -16.17 13.09
CA LEU A 78 4.37 -15.60 14.19
C LEU A 78 3.43 -14.50 13.69
N LEU A 79 3.89 -13.65 12.78
CA LEU A 79 3.06 -12.63 12.16
C LEU A 79 1.88 -13.25 11.41
N ASN A 80 2.13 -14.36 10.68
CA ASN A 80 1.09 -15.11 10.00
C ASN A 80 0.03 -15.64 10.98
N LEU A 81 0.44 -16.12 12.13
CA LEU A 81 -0.46 -16.58 13.20
C LEU A 81 -1.29 -15.40 13.75
N VAL A 82 -0.64 -14.27 14.01
CA VAL A 82 -1.31 -13.03 14.46
C VAL A 82 -2.38 -12.59 13.46
N TYR A 83 -2.08 -12.62 12.18
CA TYR A 83 -3.05 -12.25 11.13
C TYR A 83 -4.22 -13.24 10.98
N LYS A 84 -4.06 -14.50 11.39
CA LYS A 84 -5.11 -15.53 11.32
C LYS A 84 -5.98 -15.60 12.56
N ILE A 85 -5.49 -15.19 13.71
CA ILE A 85 -6.20 -15.32 14.99
C ILE A 85 -6.84 -13.99 15.38
N PRO A 86 -8.19 -13.90 15.40
CA PRO A 86 -8.91 -12.67 15.73
C PRO A 86 -8.54 -12.06 17.10
N PHE A 87 -8.21 -12.89 18.09
CA PHE A 87 -7.84 -12.46 19.44
C PHE A 87 -6.66 -11.48 19.49
N PHE A 88 -5.64 -11.67 18.65
CA PHE A 88 -4.48 -10.76 18.61
C PHE A 88 -4.84 -9.38 18.06
N TYR A 89 -5.73 -9.32 17.07
CA TYR A 89 -6.28 -8.05 16.58
C TYR A 89 -7.10 -7.35 17.66
N TRP A 90 -8.01 -8.07 18.33
CA TRP A 90 -8.81 -7.53 19.42
C TRP A 90 -7.94 -6.94 20.52
N ARG A 91 -6.92 -7.68 20.99
CA ARG A 91 -5.98 -7.21 22.02
C ARG A 91 -5.22 -5.96 21.60
N LYS A 92 -4.84 -5.87 20.32
CA LYS A 92 -4.20 -4.67 19.73
C LYS A 92 -5.12 -3.47 19.85
N TYR A 93 -6.36 -3.59 19.39
CA TYR A 93 -7.33 -2.48 19.40
C TYR A 93 -7.74 -2.08 20.84
N VAL A 94 -7.89 -3.01 21.75
CA VAL A 94 -8.16 -2.69 23.17
C VAL A 94 -7.01 -1.87 23.75
N ARG A 95 -5.76 -2.27 23.50
CA ARG A 95 -4.58 -1.52 23.96
C ARG A 95 -4.47 -0.15 23.30
N GLU A 96 -4.66 -0.06 22.00
CA GLU A 96 -4.67 1.21 21.28
C GLU A 96 -5.78 2.12 21.79
N SER A 97 -6.96 1.57 22.06
CA SER A 97 -8.09 2.32 22.61
C SER A 97 -7.77 3.01 23.95
N ALA A 98 -6.98 2.35 24.81
CA ALA A 98 -6.56 2.93 26.09
C ALA A 98 -5.49 4.03 25.96
N LEU A 99 -4.67 3.98 24.88
CA LEU A 99 -3.57 4.93 24.66
C LEU A 99 -3.99 6.19 23.89
N GLY A 100 -5.09 6.14 23.14
CA GLY A 100 -5.38 7.11 22.08
C GLY A 100 -6.18 8.36 22.48
N SER A 101 -6.74 8.47 23.69
CA SER A 101 -7.64 9.57 24.02
C SER A 101 -7.02 10.96 23.91
N ARG A 102 -5.73 11.11 24.19
CA ARG A 102 -5.05 12.43 24.19
C ARG A 102 -4.73 12.98 22.80
N GLY A 103 -4.58 12.13 21.77
CA GLY A 103 -4.29 12.57 20.40
C GLY A 103 -5.53 12.89 19.56
N LEU A 104 -6.65 12.30 19.92
CA LEU A 104 -7.90 12.44 19.19
C LEU A 104 -8.47 13.86 19.20
N HIS A 105 -8.17 14.68 20.23
CA HIS A 105 -8.58 16.09 20.25
C HIS A 105 -8.02 16.88 19.06
N LYS A 106 -6.75 16.67 18.70
CA LYS A 106 -6.14 17.33 17.54
C LYS A 106 -6.81 16.91 16.23
N LEU A 107 -7.15 15.63 16.10
CA LEU A 107 -7.87 15.13 14.93
C LEU A 107 -9.28 15.72 14.85
N ARG A 108 -10.00 15.80 15.99
CA ARG A 108 -11.28 16.48 16.09
C ARG A 108 -11.19 17.94 15.62
N ASP A 109 -10.18 18.67 16.13
CA ASP A 109 -9.98 20.06 15.78
C ASP A 109 -9.72 20.28 14.29
N VAL A 110 -8.99 19.37 13.65
CA VAL A 110 -8.84 19.38 12.17
C VAL A 110 -10.16 19.14 11.47
N ILE A 111 -10.94 18.15 11.87
CA ILE A 111 -12.26 17.84 11.28
C ILE A 111 -13.18 19.05 11.39
N LEU A 112 -13.25 19.68 12.56
CA LEU A 112 -14.13 20.84 12.80
C LEU A 112 -13.65 22.09 12.06
N SER A 113 -12.36 22.41 12.16
CA SER A 113 -11.80 23.65 11.57
C SER A 113 -11.79 23.63 10.03
N SER A 114 -11.68 22.43 9.43
CA SER A 114 -11.75 22.28 7.96
C SER A 114 -13.16 22.21 7.42
N GLY A 115 -14.19 22.20 8.28
CA GLY A 115 -15.58 22.02 7.87
C GLY A 115 -15.83 20.68 7.16
N THR A 116 -15.08 19.63 7.52
CA THR A 116 -15.12 18.31 6.87
C THR A 116 -16.55 17.74 6.84
N GLN A 117 -17.04 17.42 5.65
CA GLN A 117 -18.34 16.78 5.44
C GLN A 117 -18.21 15.29 5.11
N THR A 118 -17.06 14.87 4.58
CA THR A 118 -16.76 13.47 4.31
C THR A 118 -15.36 13.11 4.80
N VAL A 119 -15.24 11.95 5.47
CA VAL A 119 -13.94 11.36 5.82
C VAL A 119 -13.76 10.03 5.10
N ILE A 120 -12.62 9.84 4.44
CA ILE A 120 -12.24 8.58 3.79
C ILE A 120 -11.06 7.97 4.55
N CYS A 121 -11.26 6.82 5.16
CA CYS A 121 -10.22 6.09 5.88
C CYS A 121 -9.57 5.02 5.00
N VAL A 122 -8.31 5.24 4.63
CA VAL A 122 -7.53 4.33 3.79
C VAL A 122 -6.87 3.27 4.65
N SER A 123 -7.59 2.40 5.22
CA SER A 123 -7.33 1.16 5.95
C SER A 123 -8.10 1.08 7.27
N HIS A 124 -8.08 -0.09 7.87
CA HIS A 124 -8.81 -0.39 9.11
C HIS A 124 -8.30 0.40 10.34
N ARG A 125 -7.02 0.81 10.38
CA ARG A 125 -6.48 1.53 11.54
C ARG A 125 -7.01 2.96 11.67
N PRO A 126 -6.91 3.82 10.63
CA PRO A 126 -7.56 5.12 10.69
C PRO A 126 -9.08 5.00 10.83
N ALA A 127 -9.74 4.03 10.19
CA ALA A 127 -11.18 3.84 10.33
C ALA A 127 -11.59 3.59 11.79
N PHE A 128 -10.83 2.78 12.52
CA PHE A 128 -11.07 2.55 13.96
C PHE A 128 -11.03 3.84 14.78
N TRP A 129 -10.00 4.66 14.58
CA TRP A 129 -9.83 5.89 15.34
C TRP A 129 -10.87 6.96 14.98
N VAL A 130 -11.15 7.11 13.70
CA VAL A 130 -12.13 8.10 13.22
C VAL A 130 -13.56 7.71 13.62
N SER A 131 -13.94 6.43 13.44
CA SER A 131 -15.28 5.97 13.84
C SER A 131 -15.49 6.06 15.36
N LYS A 132 -14.45 5.75 16.14
CA LYS A 132 -14.48 5.94 17.60
C LYS A 132 -14.65 7.42 17.98
N LEU A 133 -13.89 8.30 17.34
CA LEU A 133 -13.99 9.75 17.58
C LEU A 133 -15.37 10.28 17.21
N LYS A 134 -15.90 9.88 16.03
CA LYS A 134 -17.24 10.26 15.57
C LYS A 134 -18.31 9.86 16.59
N GLN A 135 -18.23 8.64 17.13
CA GLN A 135 -19.17 8.16 18.16
C GLN A 135 -19.02 8.92 19.48
N GLN A 136 -17.79 9.12 19.98
CA GLN A 136 -17.55 9.72 21.29
C GLN A 136 -17.90 11.20 21.37
N GLU A 137 -17.65 11.95 20.30
CA GLU A 137 -17.83 13.40 20.24
C GLU A 137 -19.11 13.81 19.50
N GLY A 138 -19.94 12.83 19.05
CA GLY A 138 -21.17 13.12 18.33
C GLY A 138 -20.96 13.90 17.02
N LEU A 139 -19.86 13.65 16.31
CA LEU A 139 -19.52 14.40 15.10
C LEU A 139 -20.38 13.98 13.90
N HIS A 140 -20.75 14.96 13.08
CA HIS A 140 -21.60 14.75 11.91
C HIS A 140 -20.83 14.92 10.62
N PHE A 141 -20.46 13.81 9.99
CA PHE A 141 -19.86 13.71 8.66
C PHE A 141 -20.10 12.32 8.09
N LYS A 142 -20.02 12.17 6.77
CA LYS A 142 -20.05 10.86 6.11
C LYS A 142 -18.70 10.16 6.28
N LEU A 143 -18.70 8.92 6.76
CA LEU A 143 -17.49 8.13 6.96
C LEU A 143 -17.41 6.96 5.99
N TRP A 144 -16.37 6.95 5.17
CA TRP A 144 -16.09 5.89 4.22
C TRP A 144 -14.85 5.09 4.62
N GLY A 145 -14.95 3.76 4.55
CA GLY A 145 -13.80 2.86 4.61
C GLY A 145 -13.28 2.52 3.22
N LEU A 146 -11.97 2.38 3.07
CA LEU A 146 -11.36 1.85 1.85
C LEU A 146 -10.53 0.60 2.17
N LEU A 147 -10.88 -0.53 1.55
CA LEU A 147 -10.04 -1.72 1.58
C LEU A 147 -8.83 -1.51 0.66
N GLY A 148 -7.69 -1.18 1.25
CA GLY A 148 -6.45 -0.90 0.52
C GLY A 148 -5.64 -2.15 0.15
N GLU A 149 -6.28 -3.32 0.03
CA GLU A 149 -5.64 -4.61 -0.28
C GLU A 149 -6.58 -5.48 -1.11
N TYR A 150 -6.02 -6.39 -1.92
CA TYR A 150 -6.82 -7.29 -2.75
C TYR A 150 -7.24 -8.56 -2.00
N GLY A 151 -8.07 -8.40 -0.96
CA GLY A 151 -8.66 -9.52 -0.25
C GLY A 151 -8.81 -9.33 1.24
N LYS A 152 -8.97 -10.45 1.93
CA LYS A 152 -9.34 -10.51 3.34
C LYS A 152 -8.39 -9.75 4.26
N ASN A 153 -8.95 -8.80 5.02
CA ASN A 153 -8.27 -8.10 6.10
C ASN A 153 -9.12 -8.09 7.37
N LEU A 154 -8.75 -8.95 8.34
CA LEU A 154 -9.48 -9.12 9.58
C LEU A 154 -9.50 -7.88 10.50
N GLY A 155 -8.62 -6.90 10.25
CA GLY A 155 -8.61 -5.65 11.01
C GLY A 155 -9.92 -4.86 10.86
N TRP A 156 -10.63 -5.06 9.78
CA TRP A 156 -11.93 -4.43 9.57
C TRP A 156 -13.06 -4.97 10.47
N ARG A 157 -12.90 -6.12 11.11
CA ARG A 157 -13.91 -6.67 12.06
C ARG A 157 -14.15 -5.79 13.30
N TYR A 158 -13.18 -4.96 13.67
CA TYR A 158 -13.15 -4.26 14.94
C TYR A 158 -13.49 -2.78 14.80
N GLN A 159 -14.26 -2.42 13.79
CA GLN A 159 -14.71 -1.05 13.55
C GLN A 159 -16.00 -0.74 14.30
N PHE A 160 -16.26 0.53 14.55
CA PHE A 160 -17.57 1.02 15.00
C PHE A 160 -18.46 1.19 13.76
N TRP A 161 -18.99 0.07 13.26
CA TRP A 161 -19.69 0.00 11.99
C TRP A 161 -20.92 0.89 11.92
N ASP A 162 -21.61 1.15 13.06
CA ASP A 162 -22.74 2.09 13.14
C ASP A 162 -22.36 3.53 12.77
N GLN A 163 -21.06 3.83 12.75
CA GLN A 163 -20.53 5.14 12.37
C GLN A 163 -20.05 5.21 10.92
N ILE A 164 -19.98 4.07 10.21
CA ILE A 164 -19.46 3.97 8.85
C ILE A 164 -20.63 3.92 7.88
N ASP A 165 -20.68 4.91 6.97
CA ASP A 165 -21.76 5.06 6.00
C ASP A 165 -21.52 4.24 4.72
N GLY A 166 -20.25 4.10 4.28
CA GLY A 166 -19.93 3.37 3.06
C GLY A 166 -18.55 2.69 3.10
N PHE A 167 -18.38 1.72 2.21
CA PHE A 167 -17.16 0.92 2.11
C PHE A 167 -16.77 0.69 0.66
N MET A 168 -15.58 1.14 0.29
CA MET A 168 -15.00 0.96 -1.04
C MET A 168 -14.11 -0.29 -1.04
N SER A 169 -14.29 -1.17 -2.02
CA SER A 169 -13.54 -2.42 -2.12
C SER A 169 -13.07 -2.71 -3.54
N PRO A 170 -11.79 -3.13 -3.72
CA PRO A 170 -11.29 -3.59 -5.01
C PRO A 170 -11.62 -5.06 -5.30
N VAL A 171 -12.30 -5.74 -4.38
CA VAL A 171 -12.68 -7.15 -4.50
C VAL A 171 -14.16 -7.33 -4.16
N ALA A 172 -14.73 -8.45 -4.59
CA ALA A 172 -16.11 -8.80 -4.32
C ALA A 172 -16.39 -8.95 -2.81
N LYS A 173 -17.64 -8.80 -2.41
CA LYS A 173 -18.09 -8.85 -1.01
C LYS A 173 -17.61 -10.11 -0.27
N GLU A 174 -17.63 -11.23 -0.95
CA GLU A 174 -17.26 -12.55 -0.42
C GLU A 174 -15.76 -12.65 -0.11
N GLU A 175 -14.95 -11.88 -0.84
CA GLU A 175 -13.48 -11.88 -0.72
C GLU A 175 -12.98 -10.91 0.37
N ILE A 176 -13.80 -9.96 0.84
CA ILE A 176 -13.44 -9.02 1.92
C ILE A 176 -13.17 -9.79 3.22
N GLY A 177 -13.88 -10.90 3.43
CA GLY A 177 -13.69 -11.81 4.57
C GLY A 177 -14.23 -11.29 5.91
N ILE A 178 -15.12 -10.30 5.85
CA ILE A 178 -15.93 -9.80 6.95
C ILE A 178 -17.38 -9.63 6.48
N SER A 179 -18.33 -9.69 7.42
CA SER A 179 -19.72 -9.33 7.15
C SER A 179 -19.87 -7.82 7.31
N LEU A 180 -20.34 -7.14 6.27
CA LEU A 180 -20.69 -5.74 6.32
C LEU A 180 -22.16 -5.62 6.81
N PRO A 181 -22.47 -4.67 7.72
CA PRO A 181 -23.85 -4.36 8.08
C PRO A 181 -24.68 -3.90 6.87
N ALA A 182 -26.00 -4.11 6.96
CA ALA A 182 -26.90 -3.82 5.84
C ALA A 182 -26.99 -2.32 5.46
N HIS A 183 -26.69 -1.44 6.41
CA HIS A 183 -26.72 0.01 6.18
C HIS A 183 -25.44 0.56 5.55
N VAL A 184 -24.38 -0.24 5.43
CA VAL A 184 -23.11 0.19 4.84
C VAL A 184 -23.15 -0.04 3.33
N ASP A 185 -23.09 1.04 2.57
CA ASP A 185 -23.03 0.98 1.11
C ASP A 185 -21.68 0.37 0.67
N LEU A 186 -21.73 -0.75 -0.02
CA LEU A 186 -20.54 -1.37 -0.61
C LEU A 186 -20.39 -0.96 -2.07
N VAL A 187 -19.30 -0.26 -2.37
CA VAL A 187 -19.01 0.18 -3.73
C VAL A 187 -17.75 -0.48 -4.26
N PRO A 188 -17.84 -1.20 -5.39
CA PRO A 188 -16.67 -1.77 -6.05
C PRO A 188 -15.84 -0.65 -6.71
N ILE A 189 -14.53 -0.68 -6.49
CA ILE A 189 -13.60 0.29 -7.10
C ILE A 189 -12.32 -0.41 -7.55
N GLN A 190 -11.61 0.20 -8.49
CA GLN A 190 -10.19 -0.08 -8.68
C GLN A 190 -9.36 0.82 -7.75
N LEU A 191 -8.31 0.24 -7.13
CA LEU A 191 -7.42 1.02 -6.29
C LEU A 191 -6.62 2.00 -7.16
N PRO A 192 -6.67 3.31 -6.84
CA PRO A 192 -5.98 4.32 -7.65
C PRO A 192 -4.46 4.28 -7.46
N SER A 193 -3.73 4.53 -8.54
CA SER A 193 -2.33 4.93 -8.51
C SER A 193 -2.21 6.45 -8.46
N ARG A 194 -1.04 6.98 -8.08
CA ARG A 194 -0.74 8.40 -8.30
C ARG A 194 -0.63 8.68 -9.81
N LEU A 195 -1.10 9.85 -10.23
CA LEU A 195 -1.19 10.23 -11.65
C LEU A 195 0.14 10.13 -12.39
N ALA A 196 1.25 10.48 -11.72
CA ALA A 196 2.59 10.41 -12.31
C ALA A 196 3.00 9.00 -12.80
N TYR A 197 2.42 7.92 -12.28
CA TYR A 197 2.65 6.57 -12.78
C TYR A 197 1.82 6.25 -14.02
N GLU A 198 0.63 6.82 -14.13
CA GLU A 198 -0.23 6.68 -15.31
C GLU A 198 0.36 7.46 -16.51
N GLU A 199 0.92 8.64 -16.26
CA GLU A 199 1.59 9.46 -17.27
C GLU A 199 2.73 8.72 -17.96
N ILE A 200 3.54 7.94 -17.23
CA ILE A 200 4.64 7.17 -17.83
C ILE A 200 4.17 5.93 -18.61
N ALA A 201 2.92 5.50 -18.43
CA ALA A 201 2.38 4.36 -19.19
C ALA A 201 2.28 4.63 -20.70
N GLY A 202 2.05 5.89 -21.07
CA GLY A 202 1.99 6.33 -22.46
C GLY A 202 3.35 6.52 -23.13
N THR A 203 4.44 6.52 -22.36
CA THR A 203 5.80 6.68 -22.90
C THR A 203 6.40 5.33 -23.26
N ALA A 204 6.88 5.19 -24.50
CA ALA A 204 7.61 3.99 -24.91
C ALA A 204 8.83 3.79 -24.02
N CYS A 205 8.92 2.65 -23.35
CA CYS A 205 10.11 2.29 -22.59
C CYS A 205 11.17 1.72 -23.55
N HIS A 206 12.02 2.59 -24.09
CA HIS A 206 13.14 2.17 -24.94
C HIS A 206 14.30 1.57 -24.13
N ALA A 207 14.35 1.84 -22.83
CA ALA A 207 15.34 1.26 -21.95
C ALA A 207 15.01 -0.20 -21.61
N ARG A 208 16.06 -0.98 -21.38
CA ARG A 208 15.96 -2.41 -21.05
C ARG A 208 16.23 -2.68 -19.57
N ASP A 209 16.17 -1.65 -18.72
CA ASP A 209 16.53 -1.77 -17.32
C ASP A 209 15.53 -2.65 -16.57
N VAL A 210 15.99 -3.29 -15.49
CA VAL A 210 15.16 -4.02 -14.52
C VAL A 210 15.20 -3.33 -13.16
N LEU A 211 14.05 -3.15 -12.54
CA LEU A 211 13.94 -2.60 -11.17
C LEU A 211 13.71 -3.73 -10.18
N LEU A 212 14.53 -3.80 -9.12
CA LEU A 212 14.35 -4.69 -7.99
C LEU A 212 14.03 -3.88 -6.74
N ILE A 213 12.87 -4.12 -6.13
CA ILE A 213 12.43 -3.46 -4.89
C ILE A 213 11.61 -4.40 -4.01
N CYS A 214 11.87 -4.43 -2.70
CA CYS A 214 11.12 -5.23 -1.73
C CYS A 214 10.54 -4.39 -0.59
N GLY A 215 9.91 -3.27 -0.97
CA GLY A 215 9.24 -2.33 -0.06
C GLY A 215 10.18 -1.46 0.76
N LEU A 216 9.61 -0.55 1.55
CA LEU A 216 10.35 0.46 2.33
C LEU A 216 11.40 -0.15 3.26
N TRP A 217 11.12 -1.28 3.88
CA TRP A 217 12.06 -1.92 4.83
C TRP A 217 13.02 -2.89 4.17
N GLY A 218 13.00 -3.01 2.84
CA GLY A 218 13.92 -3.84 2.10
C GLY A 218 13.89 -5.32 2.52
N GLN A 219 12.70 -5.90 2.60
CA GLN A 219 12.49 -7.28 3.08
C GLN A 219 12.55 -8.29 1.93
N GLY A 220 13.73 -8.55 1.41
CA GLY A 220 13.90 -9.51 0.32
C GLY A 220 15.30 -10.14 0.29
N PRO A 221 15.47 -11.24 -0.42
CA PRO A 221 16.77 -11.90 -0.61
C PRO A 221 17.58 -11.21 -1.72
N PHE A 222 17.90 -9.92 -1.53
CA PHE A 222 18.48 -9.06 -2.57
C PHE A 222 19.72 -9.64 -3.24
N VAL A 223 20.68 -10.17 -2.46
CA VAL A 223 21.93 -10.72 -2.99
C VAL A 223 21.65 -11.85 -3.97
N ARG A 224 20.76 -12.77 -3.56
CA ARG A 224 20.35 -13.89 -4.43
C ARG A 224 19.64 -13.38 -5.69
N LEU A 225 18.68 -12.46 -5.54
CA LEU A 225 17.91 -11.92 -6.68
C LEU A 225 18.82 -11.17 -7.66
N VAL A 226 19.72 -10.34 -7.17
CA VAL A 226 20.69 -9.64 -8.02
C VAL A 226 21.60 -10.62 -8.75
N TRP A 227 22.11 -11.64 -8.05
CA TRP A 227 22.93 -12.67 -8.67
C TRP A 227 22.17 -13.42 -9.79
N GLU A 228 20.92 -13.82 -9.55
CA GLU A 228 20.06 -14.48 -10.53
C GLU A 228 19.75 -13.56 -11.73
N ILE A 229 19.44 -12.28 -11.50
CA ILE A 229 19.20 -11.28 -12.54
C ILE A 229 20.44 -11.05 -13.37
N ARG A 230 21.59 -10.81 -12.73
CA ARG A 230 22.86 -10.56 -13.43
C ARG A 230 23.33 -11.75 -14.26
N ARG A 231 23.09 -12.98 -13.77
CA ARG A 231 23.38 -14.20 -14.52
C ARG A 231 22.47 -14.37 -15.74
N ALA A 232 21.18 -14.04 -15.59
CA ALA A 232 20.20 -14.16 -16.67
C ALA A 232 20.36 -13.07 -17.74
N LEU A 233 20.70 -11.86 -17.33
CA LEU A 233 20.72 -10.64 -18.13
C LEU A 233 21.98 -9.80 -17.87
N PRO A 234 23.17 -10.26 -18.25
CA PRO A 234 24.44 -9.58 -17.92
C PRO A 234 24.59 -8.17 -18.50
N ALA A 235 23.95 -7.90 -19.64
CA ALA A 235 23.99 -6.60 -20.32
C ALA A 235 22.85 -5.65 -19.91
N VAL A 236 21.92 -6.08 -19.03
CA VAL A 236 20.78 -5.27 -18.60
C VAL A 236 21.13 -4.54 -17.32
N ARG A 237 20.85 -3.24 -17.26
CA ARG A 237 21.03 -2.46 -16.04
C ARG A 237 20.00 -2.86 -14.99
N CYS A 238 20.52 -3.12 -13.78
CA CYS A 238 19.71 -3.50 -12.63
C CYS A 238 19.69 -2.37 -11.60
N HIS A 239 18.52 -1.76 -11.39
CA HIS A 239 18.26 -0.80 -10.34
C HIS A 239 17.78 -1.53 -9.10
N VAL A 240 18.44 -1.39 -7.96
CA VAL A 240 18.10 -2.07 -6.70
C VAL A 240 17.78 -1.04 -5.63
N VAL A 241 16.53 -1.03 -5.16
CA VAL A 241 16.07 -0.13 -4.10
C VAL A 241 15.93 -0.89 -2.80
N PHE A 242 16.78 -0.58 -1.82
CA PHE A 242 16.86 -1.24 -0.52
C PHE A 242 15.93 -0.63 0.54
N GLY A 243 15.42 0.58 0.28
CA GLY A 243 14.69 1.32 1.30
C GLY A 243 15.55 1.57 2.54
N GLU A 244 15.06 1.20 3.72
CA GLU A 244 15.78 1.37 5.01
C GLU A 244 16.73 0.21 5.34
N ASN A 245 16.96 -0.74 4.44
CA ASN A 245 17.85 -1.87 4.70
C ASN A 245 19.31 -1.57 4.33
N HIS A 246 19.93 -0.67 5.09
CA HIS A 246 21.33 -0.27 4.89
C HIS A 246 22.34 -1.41 5.03
N PHE A 247 21.98 -2.47 5.78
CA PHE A 247 22.87 -3.64 5.90
C PHE A 247 22.93 -4.40 4.57
N ALA A 248 21.79 -4.74 3.99
CA ALA A 248 21.75 -5.44 2.69
C ALA A 248 22.32 -4.57 1.55
N GLU A 249 22.12 -3.26 1.61
CA GLU A 249 22.71 -2.31 0.67
C GLU A 249 24.25 -2.38 0.71
N ARG A 250 24.85 -2.24 1.90
CA ARG A 250 26.32 -2.31 2.07
C ARG A 250 26.88 -3.64 1.65
N LEU A 251 26.20 -4.73 2.03
CA LEU A 251 26.60 -6.08 1.63
C LEU A 251 26.59 -6.24 0.11
N LEU A 252 25.56 -5.77 -0.58
CA LEU A 252 25.49 -5.87 -2.03
C LEU A 252 26.61 -5.08 -2.70
N ARG A 253 26.87 -3.85 -2.26
CA ARG A 253 27.98 -3.02 -2.78
C ARG A 253 29.33 -3.70 -2.61
N SER A 254 29.57 -4.42 -1.51
CA SER A 254 30.82 -5.13 -1.28
C SER A 254 30.96 -6.40 -2.11
N LEU A 255 29.85 -7.06 -2.46
CA LEU A 255 29.87 -8.28 -3.28
C LEU A 255 29.97 -7.98 -4.79
N PHE A 256 29.55 -6.80 -5.25
CA PHE A 256 29.54 -6.39 -6.65
C PHE A 256 30.25 -5.04 -6.84
N PRO A 257 31.50 -4.86 -6.41
CA PRO A 257 32.16 -3.54 -6.37
C PRO A 257 32.45 -2.97 -7.76
N HIS A 258 32.56 -3.80 -8.79
CA HIS A 258 32.91 -3.40 -10.15
C HIS A 258 31.78 -3.62 -11.16
N ASP A 259 30.58 -3.98 -10.72
CA ASP A 259 29.46 -4.16 -11.64
C ASP A 259 28.89 -2.80 -12.10
N GLN A 260 29.28 -2.40 -13.32
CA GLN A 260 28.88 -1.12 -13.90
C GLN A 260 27.41 -1.05 -14.29
N GLU A 261 26.72 -2.19 -14.42
CA GLU A 261 25.29 -2.24 -14.71
C GLU A 261 24.42 -2.38 -13.45
N LEU A 262 25.02 -2.36 -12.26
CA LEU A 262 24.30 -2.35 -11.01
C LEU A 262 24.18 -0.93 -10.44
N ARG A 263 22.95 -0.47 -10.23
CA ARG A 263 22.63 0.81 -9.59
C ARG A 263 21.91 0.56 -8.27
N VAL A 264 22.48 1.04 -7.18
CA VAL A 264 22.00 0.76 -5.82
C VAL A 264 21.50 2.04 -5.16
N TYR A 265 20.29 1.99 -4.64
CA TYR A 265 19.58 3.09 -3.99
C TYR A 265 19.13 2.70 -2.60
N GLY A 266 19.17 3.61 -1.66
CA GLY A 266 18.52 3.51 -0.36
C GLY A 266 17.03 3.80 -0.44
N VAL A 267 16.53 4.69 0.43
CA VAL A 267 15.16 5.21 0.35
C VAL A 267 15.04 6.16 -0.83
N VAL A 268 14.01 5.95 -1.66
CA VAL A 268 13.65 6.86 -2.75
C VAL A 268 12.28 7.50 -2.49
N ASP A 269 12.11 8.75 -2.88
CA ASP A 269 10.84 9.47 -2.70
C ASP A 269 9.79 9.05 -3.72
N SER A 270 10.22 8.65 -4.92
CA SER A 270 9.37 8.22 -6.01
C SER A 270 10.04 7.14 -6.85
N LEU A 271 9.25 6.16 -7.29
CA LEU A 271 9.70 5.15 -8.25
C LEU A 271 9.53 5.60 -9.71
N VAL A 272 8.90 6.74 -9.98
CA VAL A 272 8.63 7.24 -11.34
C VAL A 272 9.90 7.29 -12.20
N PRO A 273 11.03 7.88 -11.76
CA PRO A 273 12.25 7.91 -12.57
C PRO A 273 12.78 6.51 -12.91
N LEU A 274 12.72 5.59 -11.96
CA LEU A 274 13.21 4.23 -12.12
C LEU A 274 12.27 3.39 -12.99
N LEU A 275 10.95 3.51 -12.81
CA LEU A 275 9.98 2.83 -13.66
C LEU A 275 9.93 3.38 -15.09
N ARG A 276 10.33 4.65 -15.31
CA ARG A 276 10.42 5.22 -16.66
C ARG A 276 11.46 4.51 -17.52
N THR A 277 12.57 4.08 -16.93
CA THR A 277 13.65 3.39 -17.64
C THR A 277 13.53 1.86 -17.53
N SER A 278 12.83 1.34 -16.53
CA SER A 278 12.73 -0.09 -16.33
C SER A 278 11.59 -0.70 -17.15
N ARG A 279 11.90 -1.78 -17.84
CA ARG A 279 10.93 -2.58 -18.61
C ARG A 279 10.16 -3.56 -17.73
N ALA A 280 10.83 -4.06 -16.70
CA ALA A 280 10.25 -4.98 -15.74
C ALA A 280 10.62 -4.58 -14.31
N ILE A 281 9.77 -5.00 -13.38
CA ILE A 281 10.00 -4.87 -11.94
C ILE A 281 9.99 -6.25 -11.28
N VAL A 282 10.96 -6.51 -10.42
CA VAL A 282 11.00 -7.67 -9.52
C VAL A 282 10.68 -7.18 -8.12
N THR A 283 9.57 -7.64 -7.55
CA THR A 283 9.07 -7.08 -6.29
C THR A 283 8.31 -8.10 -5.45
N LYS A 284 8.26 -7.89 -4.14
CA LYS A 284 7.26 -8.56 -3.29
C LYS A 284 5.87 -7.95 -3.56
N PRO A 285 4.77 -8.67 -3.30
CA PRO A 285 3.42 -8.20 -3.64
C PRO A 285 2.87 -7.15 -2.68
N GLY A 286 3.66 -6.08 -2.45
CA GLY A 286 3.23 -4.90 -1.70
C GLY A 286 2.26 -4.06 -2.53
N ILE A 287 1.14 -3.68 -1.93
CA ILE A 287 0.00 -3.10 -2.66
C ILE A 287 0.36 -1.87 -3.48
N SER A 288 1.05 -0.88 -2.93
CA SER A 288 1.41 0.34 -3.66
C SER A 288 2.31 0.06 -4.85
N THR A 289 3.36 -0.76 -4.65
CA THR A 289 4.30 -1.09 -5.73
C THR A 289 3.61 -1.85 -6.87
N LEU A 290 2.66 -2.74 -6.55
CA LEU A 290 1.88 -3.46 -7.56
C LEU A 290 1.02 -2.51 -8.39
N ILE A 291 0.28 -1.62 -7.74
CA ILE A 291 -0.59 -0.64 -8.39
C ILE A 291 0.24 0.33 -9.24
N GLU A 292 1.34 0.84 -8.69
CA GLU A 292 2.24 1.77 -9.37
C GLU A 292 2.91 1.14 -10.61
N ALA A 293 3.38 -0.10 -10.48
CA ALA A 293 3.98 -0.83 -11.60
C ALA A 293 2.95 -1.18 -12.70
N HIS A 294 1.74 -1.59 -12.28
CA HIS A 294 0.64 -1.87 -13.21
C HIS A 294 0.19 -0.60 -13.93
N ALA A 295 0.00 0.51 -13.23
CA ALA A 295 -0.35 1.80 -13.81
C ALA A 295 0.73 2.29 -14.80
N ALA A 296 1.99 2.09 -14.47
CA ALA A 296 3.13 2.38 -15.36
C ALA A 296 3.26 1.39 -16.53
N ARG A 297 2.41 0.36 -16.62
CA ARG A 297 2.46 -0.72 -17.64
C ARG A 297 3.80 -1.44 -17.69
N ARG A 298 4.39 -1.74 -16.52
CA ARG A 298 5.64 -2.50 -16.44
C ARG A 298 5.35 -3.97 -16.15
N LYS A 299 6.14 -4.87 -16.76
CA LYS A 299 6.01 -6.30 -16.45
C LYS A 299 6.39 -6.54 -14.98
N ILE A 300 5.55 -7.28 -14.27
CA ILE A 300 5.71 -7.54 -12.84
C ILE A 300 6.16 -8.98 -12.62
N PHE A 301 7.31 -9.15 -11.99
CA PHE A 301 7.79 -10.43 -11.48
C PHE A 301 7.73 -10.42 -9.95
N LEU A 302 7.03 -11.40 -9.38
CA LEU A 302 6.76 -11.50 -7.96
C LEU A 302 7.79 -12.38 -7.26
N VAL A 303 8.26 -11.91 -6.10
CA VAL A 303 8.97 -12.75 -5.14
C VAL A 303 8.10 -12.96 -3.90
N PRO A 304 8.30 -14.05 -3.13
CA PRO A 304 7.52 -14.28 -1.93
C PRO A 304 7.57 -13.09 -0.97
N GLY A 305 6.40 -12.65 -0.55
CA GLY A 305 6.20 -11.56 0.39
C GLY A 305 5.81 -12.01 1.79
N MET A 306 5.12 -11.14 2.51
CA MET A 306 4.54 -11.46 3.82
C MET A 306 3.31 -12.37 3.66
N PRO A 307 3.15 -13.35 4.55
CA PRO A 307 1.96 -14.22 4.53
C PRO A 307 0.65 -13.42 4.71
N VAL A 308 -0.44 -13.99 4.20
CA VAL A 308 -1.84 -13.50 4.28
C VAL A 308 -2.12 -12.28 3.39
N ALA A 309 -1.81 -11.06 3.81
CA ALA A 309 -2.16 -9.85 3.05
C ALA A 309 -1.45 -9.81 1.68
N GLU A 310 -0.14 -10.00 1.68
CA GLU A 310 0.65 -10.01 0.44
C GLU A 310 0.38 -11.25 -0.41
N ALA A 311 -0.08 -12.38 0.17
CA ALA A 311 -0.50 -13.54 -0.61
C ALA A 311 -1.77 -13.28 -1.43
N ASN A 312 -2.73 -12.54 -0.89
CA ASN A 312 -3.93 -12.13 -1.63
C ASN A 312 -3.58 -11.14 -2.75
N ASN A 313 -2.71 -10.17 -2.45
CA ASN A 313 -2.22 -9.23 -3.45
C ASN A 313 -1.46 -9.94 -4.59
N ALA A 314 -0.66 -10.97 -4.27
CA ALA A 314 0.01 -11.79 -5.29
C ALA A 314 -0.99 -12.52 -6.18
N ARG A 315 -1.99 -13.17 -5.58
CA ARG A 315 -3.05 -13.87 -6.34
C ARG A 315 -3.75 -12.92 -7.30
N TYR A 316 -4.16 -11.76 -6.81
CA TYR A 316 -4.81 -10.75 -7.65
C TYR A 316 -3.90 -10.27 -8.78
N ALA A 317 -2.64 -9.98 -8.50
CA ALA A 317 -1.69 -9.52 -9.53
C ALA A 317 -1.42 -10.57 -10.61
N LEU A 318 -1.32 -11.86 -10.23
CA LEU A 318 -1.20 -12.97 -11.18
C LEU A 318 -2.41 -13.09 -12.11
N GLN A 319 -3.61 -12.82 -11.59
CA GLN A 319 -4.86 -12.94 -12.35
C GLN A 319 -5.17 -11.68 -13.19
N HIS A 320 -4.86 -10.49 -12.70
CA HIS A 320 -5.36 -9.23 -13.27
C HIS A 320 -4.25 -8.30 -13.79
N PHE A 321 -3.00 -8.40 -13.29
CA PHE A 321 -1.91 -7.51 -13.68
C PHE A 321 -0.89 -8.17 -14.60
N GLN A 322 -1.19 -9.35 -15.14
CA GLN A 322 -0.26 -10.14 -15.97
C GLN A 322 1.09 -10.37 -15.26
N ALA A 323 1.08 -10.43 -13.93
CA ALA A 323 2.27 -10.73 -13.15
C ALA A 323 2.67 -12.20 -13.30
N GLU A 324 3.94 -12.49 -13.05
CA GLU A 324 4.47 -13.86 -13.01
C GLU A 324 5.34 -14.03 -11.76
N TRP A 325 5.49 -15.26 -11.27
CA TRP A 325 6.51 -15.54 -10.28
C TRP A 325 7.90 -15.36 -10.87
N PHE A 326 8.77 -14.71 -10.11
CA PHE A 326 10.14 -14.51 -10.54
C PHE A 326 10.90 -15.84 -10.62
N THR A 327 11.44 -16.12 -11.79
CA THR A 327 12.56 -17.03 -12.04
C THR A 327 13.49 -16.35 -13.01
N ALA A 328 14.79 -16.68 -12.96
CA ALA A 328 15.77 -16.16 -13.91
C ALA A 328 15.38 -16.48 -15.35
N GLU A 329 14.77 -17.65 -15.58
CA GLU A 329 14.28 -18.09 -16.88
C GLU A 329 13.10 -17.25 -17.38
N ASN A 330 12.07 -17.02 -16.54
CA ASN A 330 10.91 -16.19 -16.91
C ASN A 330 11.34 -14.77 -17.26
N LEU A 331 12.26 -14.20 -16.46
CA LEU A 331 12.81 -12.87 -16.72
C LEU A 331 13.56 -12.84 -18.06
N ARG A 332 14.46 -13.80 -18.31
CA ARG A 332 15.21 -13.90 -19.56
C ARG A 332 14.28 -14.04 -20.76
N ARG A 333 13.34 -14.97 -20.72
CA ARG A 333 12.34 -15.17 -21.78
C ARG A 333 11.60 -13.88 -22.13
N TYR A 334 11.17 -13.12 -21.11
CA TYR A 334 10.50 -11.84 -21.34
C TYR A 334 11.37 -10.82 -22.05
N TYR A 335 12.67 -10.74 -21.73
CA TYR A 335 13.59 -9.81 -22.39
C TYR A 335 13.99 -10.24 -23.79
N GLU A 336 14.02 -11.53 -24.08
CA GLU A 336 14.35 -12.10 -25.40
C GLU A 336 13.15 -12.04 -26.37
N SER A 337 11.91 -12.08 -25.86
CA SER A 337 10.69 -12.09 -26.69
C SER A 337 10.27 -10.70 -27.19
N GLN A 338 11.01 -9.70 -26.91
CA GLN A 338 10.73 -8.28 -27.22
C GLN A 338 11.87 -7.68 -28.04
#